data_ce0fa10e366883c39185e5e5197f4869
#
_entry.id   ce0fa10e366883c39185e5e5197f4869
#
_cell.length_a   1.000
_cell.length_b   1.000
_cell.length_c   1.000
_cell.angle_alpha   90.00
_cell.angle_beta   90.00
_cell.angle_gamma   90.00
#
_symmetry.space_group_name_H-M   'P 1'
#
loop_
_entity.id
_entity.type
_entity.pdbx_description
1 polymer ?
#
loop_
_entity_poly.entity_id
_entity_poly.type
_entity_poly.pdbx_seq_one_letter_code
_entity_poly.pdbx_strand_id
1 'polypeptide(L)'
;MKVTTILTAAACLAGSFSLYADPAADREEAASSTGAYSVAGALRLPENTTKRDVYGMNVGWKLFKGKNAPEGVNSPDFNDSSWESVNLPNGIELLPEEASGCSNYQGPVWYRKTFTAPEKLKGRRNTLYFEGIMGKSEVWVNGEKAAEHFGGYLPVIVNLDKWLKPGQKNVIVVKADNSNDGSYPPGKPQESLDFAYFGGIYRDVYLISTGPVYITDPNEAGTVAGGGVFFRTESLDPRTRKGRVGVKVQVANDTDKEQKVRVQALMTDPKGVDPVGETAPLVIPPHSTGEVDIPLVISNVKPWSPDDPNLYTLSVEVWNAAGGNNAKNPAHLLDNRSMRVGVRTVEITEKGLVLNGSLFPEKLIGGNRHQDFARLGNAVPNNLQWQDAVKLRKAGMRVIRSAPLSAGSGLHGRLRPPGPFRHRRYAGLAVLGQGAFCGPGL
;
A
#
# COMPACT_ATOMS: atom_id res chain seq x y z
N MET A 1 -73.78 2.26 -3.99
CA MET A 1 -73.58 1.39 -5.14
C MET A 1 -72.10 1.40 -5.52
N LYS A 2 -71.47 0.26 -5.36
CA LYS A 2 -70.13 -0.16 -5.81
C LYS A 2 -68.91 0.67 -5.40
N VAL A 3 -68.34 0.20 -4.30
CA VAL A 3 -66.92 0.21 -3.97
C VAL A 3 -66.19 -0.57 -5.07
N THR A 4 -65.15 0.01 -5.66
CA THR A 4 -64.16 -0.75 -6.42
C THR A 4 -62.79 -0.23 -6.07
N THR A 5 -62.18 -0.88 -5.15
CA THR A 5 -60.81 -1.36 -5.02
C THR A 5 -59.73 -0.49 -5.68
N ILE A 6 -58.93 0.18 -4.87
CA ILE A 6 -57.55 0.53 -5.15
C ILE A 6 -56.67 -0.40 -4.30
N LEU A 7 -56.26 -1.50 -4.90
CA LEU A 7 -55.30 -2.44 -4.41
C LEU A 7 -54.28 -2.67 -5.54
N THR A 8 -53.34 -1.75 -5.72
CA THR A 8 -52.15 -1.95 -6.52
C THR A 8 -51.12 -0.81 -6.30
N ALA A 9 -50.55 -0.74 -5.13
CA ALA A 9 -49.34 0.09 -4.87
C ALA A 9 -48.58 -0.33 -3.62
N ALA A 10 -48.51 -1.64 -3.38
CA ALA A 10 -47.74 -2.16 -2.26
C ALA A 10 -46.77 -3.31 -2.64
N ALA A 11 -46.31 -3.34 -3.89
CA ALA A 11 -45.43 -4.41 -4.39
C ALA A 11 -44.13 -3.91 -5.05
N CYS A 12 -43.66 -2.69 -4.73
CA CYS A 12 -42.41 -2.15 -5.29
C CYS A 12 -41.44 -1.61 -4.24
N LEU A 13 -41.48 -2.09 -3.02
CA LEU A 13 -40.55 -1.69 -1.93
C LEU A 13 -39.81 -2.85 -1.25
N ALA A 14 -39.79 -4.03 -1.85
CA ALA A 14 -39.07 -5.20 -1.32
C ALA A 14 -37.94 -5.69 -2.24
N GLY A 15 -37.27 -4.79 -2.96
CA GLY A 15 -36.26 -5.20 -3.93
C GLY A 15 -35.06 -4.24 -4.03
N SER A 16 -34.50 -3.78 -2.92
CA SER A 16 -33.27 -2.98 -3.01
C SER A 16 -32.54 -2.83 -1.66
N PHE A 17 -32.28 -3.92 -1.00
CA PHE A 17 -31.26 -3.98 0.06
C PHE A 17 -30.46 -5.28 -0.07
N SER A 18 -29.78 -5.45 -1.20
CA SER A 18 -28.67 -6.37 -1.32
C SER A 18 -27.51 -5.61 -1.98
N LEU A 19 -26.94 -4.66 -1.28
CA LEU A 19 -25.72 -3.93 -1.64
C LEU A 19 -24.62 -4.10 -0.59
N TYR A 20 -24.69 -5.18 0.16
CA TYR A 20 -23.55 -5.75 0.85
C TYR A 20 -23.29 -7.10 0.19
N ALA A 21 -22.65 -7.07 -0.99
CA ALA A 21 -21.97 -8.26 -1.47
C ALA A 21 -20.96 -8.65 -0.38
N ASP A 22 -21.02 -9.91 0.02
CA ASP A 22 -20.08 -10.47 0.99
C ASP A 22 -18.66 -10.25 0.46
N PRO A 23 -17.79 -9.50 1.15
CA PRO A 23 -16.42 -9.29 0.69
C PRO A 23 -15.63 -10.60 0.51
N ALA A 24 -16.09 -11.69 1.10
CA ALA A 24 -15.52 -13.01 0.92
C ALA A 24 -15.97 -13.65 -0.41
N ALA A 25 -17.23 -13.49 -0.81
CA ALA A 25 -17.75 -14.02 -2.08
C ALA A 25 -17.10 -13.30 -3.28
N ASP A 26 -16.96 -11.96 -3.24
CA ASP A 26 -16.25 -11.21 -4.29
C ASP A 26 -14.75 -11.59 -4.37
N ARG A 27 -14.15 -12.01 -3.27
CA ARG A 27 -12.76 -12.50 -3.22
C ARG A 27 -12.60 -13.89 -3.80
N GLU A 28 -13.56 -14.79 -3.58
CA GLU A 28 -13.57 -16.12 -4.18
C GLU A 28 -13.80 -16.07 -5.69
N GLU A 29 -14.69 -15.22 -6.16
CA GLU A 29 -14.97 -15.04 -7.58
C GLU A 29 -13.80 -14.37 -8.32
N ALA A 30 -13.17 -13.36 -7.72
CA ALA A 30 -11.94 -12.77 -8.23
C ALA A 30 -10.77 -13.76 -8.24
N ALA A 31 -10.65 -14.61 -7.23
CA ALA A 31 -9.64 -15.65 -7.14
C ALA A 31 -9.82 -16.72 -8.22
N SER A 32 -11.06 -17.13 -8.52
CA SER A 32 -11.37 -18.11 -9.54
C SER A 32 -11.12 -17.62 -10.96
N SER A 33 -11.36 -16.34 -11.23
CA SER A 33 -11.20 -15.73 -12.55
C SER A 33 -9.76 -15.36 -12.92
N THR A 34 -8.87 -15.22 -11.94
CA THR A 34 -7.49 -14.75 -12.15
C THR A 34 -6.42 -15.83 -11.98
N GLY A 35 -6.80 -17.08 -11.73
CA GLY A 35 -5.85 -18.15 -11.44
C GLY A 35 -5.08 -17.94 -10.13
N ALA A 36 -5.64 -17.16 -9.19
CA ALA A 36 -5.04 -16.95 -7.89
C ALA A 36 -5.04 -18.25 -7.09
N TYR A 37 -3.87 -18.69 -6.64
CA TYR A 37 -3.73 -19.88 -5.82
C TYR A 37 -3.93 -19.49 -4.34
N SER A 38 -4.96 -20.08 -3.73
CA SER A 38 -5.11 -20.05 -2.28
C SER A 38 -4.06 -21.00 -1.67
N VAL A 39 -3.15 -20.44 -0.89
CA VAL A 39 -2.33 -21.21 0.04
C VAL A 39 -3.00 -21.08 1.40
N ALA A 40 -3.07 -22.13 2.21
CA ALA A 40 -3.77 -22.09 3.48
C ALA A 40 -3.37 -20.86 4.32
N GLY A 41 -4.27 -19.89 4.43
CA GLY A 41 -4.07 -18.63 5.15
C GLY A 41 -3.39 -17.50 4.38
N ALA A 42 -3.11 -17.63 3.08
CA ALA A 42 -2.56 -16.54 2.26
C ALA A 42 -3.16 -16.59 0.85
N LEU A 43 -3.57 -15.46 0.33
CA LEU A 43 -4.10 -15.29 -1.02
C LEU A 43 -3.06 -14.61 -1.90
N ARG A 44 -2.66 -15.24 -3.00
CA ARG A 44 -1.81 -14.59 -3.98
C ARG A 44 -2.57 -13.45 -4.66
N LEU A 45 -2.05 -12.24 -4.55
CA LEU A 45 -2.63 -11.07 -5.19
C LEU A 45 -2.13 -10.94 -6.64
N PRO A 46 -3.01 -10.59 -7.59
CA PRO A 46 -2.58 -10.25 -8.94
C PRO A 46 -1.82 -8.92 -8.89
N GLU A 47 -0.51 -8.97 -8.99
CA GLU A 47 0.30 -7.79 -9.21
C GLU A 47 0.61 -7.58 -10.69
N ASN A 48 0.86 -6.32 -11.06
CA ASN A 48 1.37 -5.96 -12.38
C ASN A 48 2.86 -6.32 -12.52
N THR A 49 3.29 -7.37 -11.86
CA THR A 49 4.64 -7.87 -11.93
C THR A 49 4.62 -9.36 -12.23
N THR A 50 5.55 -9.81 -13.05
CA THR A 50 5.69 -11.22 -13.41
C THR A 50 6.76 -11.93 -12.58
N LYS A 51 7.57 -11.19 -11.82
CA LYS A 51 8.73 -11.69 -11.07
C LYS A 51 8.60 -11.62 -9.57
N ARG A 52 7.61 -10.86 -9.07
CA ARG A 52 7.27 -10.83 -7.65
C ARG A 52 6.07 -11.71 -7.39
N ASP A 53 6.11 -12.45 -6.32
CA ASP A 53 4.93 -13.09 -5.75
C ASP A 53 4.48 -12.29 -4.53
N VAL A 54 3.21 -11.89 -4.48
CA VAL A 54 2.63 -11.17 -3.36
C VAL A 54 1.43 -11.94 -2.83
N TYR A 55 1.45 -12.24 -1.55
CA TYR A 55 0.39 -12.95 -0.87
C TYR A 55 -0.23 -12.04 0.19
N GLY A 56 -1.57 -11.89 0.15
CA GLY A 56 -2.32 -11.23 1.20
C GLY A 56 -2.35 -12.10 2.46
N MET A 57 -1.91 -11.54 3.58
CA MET A 57 -1.81 -12.26 4.86
C MET A 57 -2.90 -11.85 5.85
N ASN A 58 -3.98 -11.21 5.39
CA ASN A 58 -4.98 -10.59 6.27
C ASN A 58 -5.91 -11.57 6.98
N VAL A 59 -6.15 -12.75 6.43
CA VAL A 59 -7.16 -13.70 6.94
C VAL A 59 -6.58 -14.70 7.91
N GLY A 60 -7.38 -15.13 8.89
CA GLY A 60 -7.04 -16.27 9.76
C GLY A 60 -5.96 -15.97 10.79
N TRP A 61 -6.03 -14.83 11.44
CA TRP A 61 -5.24 -14.51 12.61
C TRP A 61 -5.97 -14.92 13.89
N LYS A 62 -5.20 -15.19 14.93
CA LYS A 62 -5.66 -15.36 16.30
C LYS A 62 -5.22 -14.17 17.12
N LEU A 63 -6.09 -13.65 17.99
CA LEU A 63 -5.86 -12.48 18.83
C LEU A 63 -6.01 -12.85 20.31
N PHE A 64 -5.06 -12.43 21.12
CA PHE A 64 -5.11 -12.45 22.56
C PHE A 64 -4.84 -11.03 23.11
N LYS A 65 -5.74 -10.54 23.97
CA LYS A 65 -5.60 -9.27 24.66
C LYS A 65 -5.15 -9.52 26.08
N GLY A 66 -3.97 -9.02 26.44
CA GLY A 66 -3.45 -9.16 27.80
C GLY A 66 -2.06 -8.57 27.95
N LYS A 67 -1.80 -7.99 29.15
CA LYS A 67 -0.52 -7.36 29.47
C LYS A 67 0.65 -8.35 29.43
N ASN A 68 0.42 -9.57 29.88
CA ASN A 68 1.43 -10.62 29.91
C ASN A 68 1.13 -11.65 28.82
N ALA A 69 2.13 -11.98 28.06
CA ALA A 69 2.04 -13.10 27.13
C ALA A 69 1.79 -14.40 27.88
N PRO A 70 0.95 -15.31 27.35
CA PRO A 70 0.98 -16.68 27.80
C PRO A 70 2.37 -17.29 27.62
N GLU A 71 2.77 -18.15 28.58
CA GLU A 71 4.05 -18.84 28.49
C GLU A 71 4.13 -19.65 27.18
N GLY A 72 5.27 -19.60 26.52
CA GLY A 72 5.50 -20.32 25.26
C GLY A 72 4.77 -19.75 24.05
N VAL A 73 4.19 -18.54 24.12
CA VAL A 73 3.39 -17.91 23.03
C VAL A 73 4.12 -17.86 21.69
N ASN A 74 5.44 -17.77 21.70
CA ASN A 74 6.27 -17.73 20.48
C ASN A 74 6.54 -19.12 19.88
N SER A 75 6.27 -20.19 20.64
CA SER A 75 6.50 -21.56 20.17
C SER A 75 5.57 -21.89 18.97
N PRO A 76 6.08 -22.53 17.92
CA PRO A 76 5.25 -23.05 16.83
C PRO A 76 4.13 -24.01 17.29
N ASP A 77 4.35 -24.72 18.41
CA ASP A 77 3.44 -25.72 18.95
C ASP A 77 2.48 -25.17 20.02
N PHE A 78 2.52 -23.86 20.29
CA PHE A 78 1.61 -23.21 21.22
C PHE A 78 0.15 -23.39 20.76
N ASN A 79 -0.72 -23.79 21.68
CA ASN A 79 -2.15 -23.95 21.43
C ASN A 79 -2.90 -22.61 21.55
N ASP A 80 -3.25 -22.03 20.42
CA ASP A 80 -4.01 -20.78 20.32
C ASP A 80 -5.51 -20.99 20.01
N SER A 81 -6.04 -22.19 20.18
CA SER A 81 -7.42 -22.55 19.85
C SER A 81 -8.47 -21.73 20.62
N SER A 82 -8.15 -21.31 21.84
CA SER A 82 -9.01 -20.47 22.69
C SER A 82 -8.94 -18.96 22.34
N TRP A 83 -8.04 -18.56 21.47
CA TRP A 83 -7.89 -17.17 21.09
C TRP A 83 -8.97 -16.73 20.11
N GLU A 84 -9.33 -15.45 20.16
CA GLU A 84 -10.27 -14.87 19.21
C GLU A 84 -9.77 -15.01 17.76
N SER A 85 -10.67 -15.36 16.84
CA SER A 85 -10.34 -15.39 15.41
C SER A 85 -10.64 -14.03 14.80
N VAL A 86 -9.63 -13.41 14.18
CA VAL A 86 -9.74 -12.09 13.59
C VAL A 86 -9.16 -12.05 12.18
N ASN A 87 -9.63 -11.09 11.40
CA ASN A 87 -9.04 -10.71 10.12
C ASN A 87 -8.47 -9.30 10.21
N LEU A 88 -7.46 -9.01 9.40
CA LEU A 88 -6.87 -7.68 9.29
C LEU A 88 -7.53 -6.88 8.15
N PRO A 89 -7.58 -5.56 8.23
CA PRO A 89 -7.16 -4.71 9.37
C PRO A 89 -7.98 -4.98 10.63
N ASN A 90 -7.35 -4.89 11.81
CA ASN A 90 -8.02 -5.12 13.09
C ASN A 90 -7.65 -4.03 14.09
N GLY A 91 -8.67 -3.40 14.67
CA GLY A 91 -8.55 -2.43 15.75
C GLY A 91 -9.03 -3.01 17.09
N ILE A 92 -8.45 -2.53 18.18
CA ILE A 92 -8.68 -3.07 19.52
C ILE A 92 -9.59 -2.14 20.33
N GLU A 93 -10.63 -2.71 20.91
CA GLU A 93 -11.60 -2.01 21.79
C GLU A 93 -12.00 -0.64 21.28
N LEU A 94 -12.78 -0.66 20.22
CA LEU A 94 -13.26 0.54 19.57
C LEU A 94 -14.38 1.15 20.39
N LEU A 95 -14.18 2.39 20.80
CA LEU A 95 -15.19 3.16 21.50
C LEU A 95 -16.24 3.71 20.52
N PRO A 96 -17.45 4.06 20.99
CA PRO A 96 -18.41 4.83 20.21
C PRO A 96 -17.78 6.10 19.65
N GLU A 97 -18.33 6.61 18.55
CA GLU A 97 -17.85 7.84 17.89
C GLU A 97 -17.85 9.06 18.82
N GLU A 98 -18.84 9.13 19.70
CA GLU A 98 -19.03 10.22 20.65
C GLU A 98 -17.97 10.22 21.76
N ALA A 99 -17.24 9.13 21.89
CA ALA A 99 -16.17 8.99 22.88
C ALA A 99 -14.86 9.65 22.44
N SER A 100 -14.92 10.65 21.60
CA SER A 100 -13.74 11.42 21.17
C SER A 100 -12.97 11.95 22.37
N GLY A 101 -11.68 11.62 22.47
CA GLY A 101 -10.84 11.95 23.62
C GLY A 101 -10.99 11.03 24.82
N CYS A 102 -11.83 10.00 24.78
CA CYS A 102 -11.87 8.97 25.80
C CYS A 102 -10.71 7.98 25.64
N SER A 103 -10.31 7.37 26.75
CA SER A 103 -9.33 6.28 26.72
C SER A 103 -9.95 5.05 26.06
N ASN A 104 -9.36 4.57 24.99
CA ASN A 104 -9.58 3.22 24.45
C ASN A 104 -8.60 2.26 25.11
N TYR A 105 -8.64 0.98 24.71
CA TYR A 105 -7.66 0.02 25.20
C TYR A 105 -6.23 0.47 24.91
N GLN A 106 -5.42 0.54 25.95
CA GLN A 106 -3.98 0.79 25.90
C GLN A 106 -3.24 -0.36 26.54
N GLY A 107 -2.33 -0.94 25.79
CA GLY A 107 -1.54 -2.05 26.24
C GLY A 107 -1.19 -3.03 25.11
N PRO A 108 -0.45 -4.08 25.45
CA PRO A 108 -0.05 -5.11 24.50
C PRO A 108 -1.23 -6.01 24.11
N VAL A 109 -1.26 -6.36 22.83
CA VAL A 109 -2.08 -7.42 22.27
C VAL A 109 -1.17 -8.35 21.46
N TRP A 110 -1.57 -9.60 21.36
CA TRP A 110 -0.79 -10.64 20.71
C TRP A 110 -1.58 -11.22 19.55
N TYR A 111 -0.96 -11.22 18.39
CA TYR A 111 -1.49 -11.86 17.19
C TYR A 111 -0.68 -13.09 16.86
N ARG A 112 -1.34 -14.17 16.45
CA ARG A 112 -0.69 -15.35 15.91
C ARG A 112 -1.30 -15.72 14.57
N LYS A 113 -0.46 -16.14 13.65
CA LYS A 113 -0.89 -16.67 12.36
C LYS A 113 -0.09 -17.90 12.01
N THR A 114 -0.82 -18.99 11.73
CA THR A 114 -0.25 -20.20 11.14
C THR A 114 -0.56 -20.24 9.66
N PHE A 115 0.44 -20.56 8.83
CA PHE A 115 0.27 -20.68 7.39
C PHE A 115 1.29 -21.66 6.79
N THR A 116 0.99 -22.21 5.61
CA THR A 116 1.94 -23.02 4.84
C THR A 116 2.57 -22.13 3.76
N ALA A 117 3.88 -21.94 3.83
CA ALA A 117 4.60 -21.17 2.80
C ALA A 117 4.74 -22.01 1.52
N PRO A 118 4.50 -21.43 0.32
CA PRO A 118 4.73 -22.15 -0.93
C PRO A 118 6.18 -22.62 -1.09
N GLU A 119 6.40 -23.84 -1.58
CA GLU A 119 7.75 -24.40 -1.83
C GLU A 119 8.59 -23.53 -2.78
N LYS A 120 7.95 -22.91 -3.77
CA LYS A 120 8.63 -22.02 -4.74
C LYS A 120 9.29 -20.78 -4.14
N LEU A 121 9.05 -20.47 -2.86
CA LEU A 121 9.70 -19.38 -2.13
C LEU A 121 11.12 -19.73 -1.66
N LYS A 122 11.52 -20.99 -1.79
CA LYS A 122 12.87 -21.46 -1.43
C LYS A 122 13.93 -20.79 -2.29
N GLY A 123 14.98 -20.26 -1.64
CA GLY A 123 16.08 -19.58 -2.33
C GLY A 123 15.72 -18.20 -2.92
N ARG A 124 14.58 -17.66 -2.54
CA ARG A 124 14.14 -16.30 -2.89
C ARG A 124 14.24 -15.40 -1.66
N ARG A 125 14.31 -14.10 -1.90
CA ARG A 125 14.13 -13.11 -0.83
C ARG A 125 12.66 -13.05 -0.46
N ASN A 126 12.35 -13.22 0.81
CA ASN A 126 11.00 -13.24 1.34
C ASN A 126 10.85 -12.18 2.43
N THR A 127 9.88 -11.31 2.28
CA THR A 127 9.66 -10.18 3.18
C THR A 127 8.22 -10.18 3.68
N LEU A 128 8.04 -10.07 4.99
CA LEU A 128 6.74 -9.80 5.58
C LEU A 128 6.60 -8.28 5.74
N TYR A 129 5.58 -7.73 5.09
CA TYR A 129 5.34 -6.31 5.01
C TYR A 129 4.02 -5.97 5.71
N PHE A 130 4.10 -5.29 6.84
CA PHE A 130 2.94 -4.72 7.52
C PHE A 130 2.83 -3.26 7.12
N GLU A 131 1.71 -2.85 6.55
CA GLU A 131 1.49 -1.44 6.21
C GLU A 131 1.37 -0.54 7.44
N GLY A 132 1.02 -1.09 8.60
CA GLY A 132 0.99 -0.38 9.87
C GLY A 132 0.58 -1.27 11.04
N ILE A 133 1.36 -1.19 12.11
CA ILE A 133 1.07 -1.74 13.43
C ILE A 133 1.13 -0.58 14.41
N MET A 134 0.11 -0.38 15.24
CA MET A 134 0.06 0.78 16.11
C MET A 134 0.99 0.62 17.32
N GLY A 135 1.81 1.64 17.55
CA GLY A 135 2.67 1.76 18.72
C GLY A 135 4.01 1.02 18.58
N LYS A 136 4.44 0.36 19.64
CA LYS A 136 5.61 -0.51 19.63
C LYS A 136 5.19 -1.91 19.17
N SER A 137 5.99 -2.51 18.28
CA SER A 137 5.72 -3.88 17.84
C SER A 137 6.96 -4.76 17.88
N GLU A 138 6.74 -6.04 18.17
CA GLU A 138 7.74 -7.09 18.13
C GLU A 138 7.19 -8.24 17.28
N VAL A 139 8.02 -8.81 16.42
CA VAL A 139 7.62 -9.88 15.50
C VAL A 139 8.52 -11.10 15.70
N TRP A 140 7.90 -12.26 15.88
CA TRP A 140 8.60 -13.57 15.93
C TRP A 140 8.16 -14.42 14.75
N VAL A 141 9.07 -15.20 14.24
CA VAL A 141 8.84 -16.16 13.18
C VAL A 141 9.38 -17.51 13.61
N ASN A 142 8.53 -18.52 13.65
CA ASN A 142 8.88 -19.89 14.05
C ASN A 142 9.60 -19.98 15.41
N GLY A 143 9.23 -19.11 16.35
CA GLY A 143 9.78 -19.10 17.71
C GLY A 143 10.91 -18.08 17.95
N GLU A 144 11.55 -17.58 16.91
CA GLU A 144 12.66 -16.62 17.03
C GLU A 144 12.21 -15.18 16.79
N LYS A 145 12.74 -14.22 17.56
CA LYS A 145 12.46 -12.79 17.37
C LYS A 145 13.15 -12.31 16.09
N ALA A 146 12.34 -11.84 15.17
CA ALA A 146 12.77 -11.40 13.84
C ALA A 146 12.88 -9.88 13.70
N ALA A 147 12.02 -9.11 14.40
CA ALA A 147 12.04 -7.65 14.33
C ALA A 147 11.45 -6.99 15.58
N GLU A 148 11.83 -5.73 15.77
CA GLU A 148 11.23 -4.79 16.70
C GLU A 148 11.08 -3.44 15.99
N HIS A 149 9.96 -2.74 16.22
CA HIS A 149 9.71 -1.45 15.59
C HIS A 149 9.02 -0.50 16.57
N PHE A 150 9.38 0.79 16.48
CA PHE A 150 8.85 1.88 17.29
C PHE A 150 8.13 2.89 16.41
N GLY A 151 6.90 3.19 16.76
CA GLY A 151 6.03 4.09 16.00
C GLY A 151 4.95 3.34 15.22
N GLY A 152 3.78 3.97 15.06
CA GLY A 152 2.58 3.31 14.55
C GLY A 152 2.24 3.61 13.09
N TYR A 153 3.01 4.45 12.38
CA TYR A 153 2.54 5.07 11.14
C TYR A 153 3.34 4.72 9.90
N LEU A 154 4.51 4.13 10.08
CA LEU A 154 5.35 3.63 9.01
C LEU A 154 5.18 2.11 8.86
N PRO A 155 5.49 1.56 7.68
CA PRO A 155 5.49 0.12 7.49
C PRO A 155 6.53 -0.59 8.37
N VAL A 156 6.16 -1.79 8.85
CA VAL A 156 7.09 -2.70 9.50
C VAL A 156 7.47 -3.77 8.50
N ILE A 157 8.77 -3.84 8.17
CA ILE A 157 9.30 -4.73 7.13
C ILE A 157 10.25 -5.73 7.77
N VAL A 158 9.94 -7.02 7.59
CA VAL A 158 10.69 -8.12 8.20
C VAL A 158 11.22 -9.04 7.11
N ASN A 159 12.55 -9.12 6.96
CA ASN A 159 13.16 -10.15 6.11
C ASN A 159 12.96 -11.51 6.79
N LEU A 160 12.39 -12.47 6.06
CA LEU A 160 12.04 -13.80 6.56
C LEU A 160 13.07 -14.89 6.19
N ASP A 161 14.08 -14.58 5.38
CA ASP A 161 14.93 -15.58 4.72
C ASP A 161 15.62 -16.53 5.71
N LYS A 162 15.93 -16.02 6.92
CA LYS A 162 16.53 -16.83 7.99
C LYS A 162 15.56 -17.84 8.61
N TRP A 163 14.26 -17.52 8.66
CA TRP A 163 13.30 -18.24 9.50
C TRP A 163 12.19 -18.95 8.71
N LEU A 164 11.89 -18.48 7.50
CA LEU A 164 10.82 -19.05 6.67
C LEU A 164 11.20 -20.49 6.26
N LYS A 165 10.23 -21.39 6.40
CA LYS A 165 10.34 -22.79 5.99
C LYS A 165 9.39 -23.02 4.78
N PRO A 166 9.86 -22.82 3.54
CA PRO A 166 9.06 -23.08 2.34
C PRO A 166 8.59 -24.54 2.28
N GLY A 167 7.36 -24.75 1.81
CA GLY A 167 6.72 -26.08 1.77
C GLY A 167 6.19 -26.57 3.12
N GLN A 168 6.45 -25.83 4.20
CA GLN A 168 6.12 -26.27 5.55
C GLN A 168 5.21 -25.28 6.28
N LYS A 169 4.67 -25.73 7.41
CA LYS A 169 3.95 -24.91 8.37
C LYS A 169 4.89 -23.87 8.97
N ASN A 170 4.46 -22.61 8.99
CA ASN A 170 5.14 -21.49 9.62
C ASN A 170 4.20 -20.79 10.59
N VAL A 171 4.77 -20.17 11.62
CA VAL A 171 4.02 -19.40 12.61
C VAL A 171 4.62 -18.02 12.72
N ILE A 172 3.80 -16.99 12.61
CA ILE A 172 4.13 -15.60 12.88
C ILE A 172 3.44 -15.21 14.19
N VAL A 173 4.17 -14.57 15.08
CA VAL A 173 3.64 -13.96 16.30
C VAL A 173 3.98 -12.48 16.29
N VAL A 174 3.00 -11.64 16.59
CA VAL A 174 3.18 -10.19 16.67
C VAL A 174 2.63 -9.70 17.99
N LYS A 175 3.48 -9.02 18.76
CA LYS A 175 3.05 -8.17 19.87
C LYS A 175 2.89 -6.76 19.34
N ALA A 176 1.72 -6.16 19.52
CA ALA A 176 1.46 -4.76 19.23
C ALA A 176 1.06 -4.06 20.54
N ASP A 177 1.72 -2.96 20.86
CA ASP A 177 1.53 -2.26 22.14
C ASP A 177 1.36 -0.76 21.88
N ASN A 178 0.16 -0.25 22.14
CA ASN A 178 -0.19 1.16 22.00
C ASN A 178 -0.19 1.92 23.33
N SER A 179 0.51 1.43 24.34
CA SER A 179 0.70 2.15 25.61
C SER A 179 1.34 3.51 25.38
N ASN A 180 1.08 4.44 26.28
CA ASN A 180 1.74 5.74 26.26
C ASN A 180 3.26 5.59 26.36
N ASP A 181 3.98 6.16 25.42
CA ASP A 181 5.44 6.13 25.38
C ASP A 181 5.96 7.46 24.81
N GLY A 182 6.82 8.13 25.56
CA GLY A 182 7.42 9.40 25.18
C GLY A 182 8.62 9.28 24.20
N SER A 183 9.09 8.06 23.91
CA SER A 183 10.31 7.83 23.14
C SER A 183 10.11 7.83 21.63
N TYR A 184 8.85 7.72 21.15
CA TYR A 184 8.50 7.75 19.72
C TYR A 184 7.16 8.50 19.49
N PRO A 185 6.89 8.99 18.27
CA PRO A 185 5.64 9.68 17.97
C PRO A 185 4.39 8.81 18.20
N PRO A 186 3.31 9.40 18.79
CA PRO A 186 3.07 10.83 19.03
C PRO A 186 3.81 11.43 20.25
N GLY A 187 4.44 10.61 21.10
CA GLY A 187 5.27 11.07 22.21
C GLY A 187 4.53 11.74 23.36
N LYS A 188 3.20 11.64 23.37
CA LYS A 188 2.30 12.25 24.36
C LYS A 188 1.30 11.23 24.86
N PRO A 189 0.82 11.35 26.09
CA PRO A 189 -0.28 10.55 26.59
C PRO A 189 -1.54 10.70 25.71
N GLN A 190 -2.28 9.62 25.54
CA GLN A 190 -3.45 9.59 24.65
C GLN A 190 -4.51 10.61 25.06
N GLU A 191 -4.72 10.84 26.34
CA GLU A 191 -5.65 11.82 26.87
C GLU A 191 -5.30 13.28 26.51
N SER A 192 -4.08 13.54 26.08
CA SER A 192 -3.62 14.87 25.61
C SER A 192 -3.69 15.04 24.10
N LEU A 193 -4.12 14.01 23.36
CA LEU A 193 -4.26 14.04 21.91
C LEU A 193 -5.68 14.46 21.50
N ASP A 194 -5.80 15.13 20.37
CA ASP A 194 -7.07 15.47 19.71
C ASP A 194 -7.53 14.40 18.71
N PHE A 195 -6.97 13.19 18.81
CA PHE A 195 -7.33 12.02 18.00
C PHE A 195 -7.13 10.73 18.80
N ALA A 196 -7.88 9.69 18.43
CA ALA A 196 -7.78 8.39 19.08
C ALA A 196 -6.55 7.60 18.59
N TYR A 197 -5.91 6.86 19.52
CA TYR A 197 -4.72 6.05 19.29
C TYR A 197 -5.06 4.56 19.41
N PHE A 198 -5.86 4.05 18.46
CA PHE A 198 -6.36 2.68 18.48
C PHE A 198 -5.24 1.67 18.25
N GLY A 199 -5.15 0.64 19.09
CA GLY A 199 -4.16 -0.42 19.01
C GLY A 199 -4.44 -1.44 17.90
N GLY A 200 -3.46 -2.29 17.62
CA GLY A 200 -3.57 -3.45 16.74
C GLY A 200 -2.83 -3.34 15.41
N ILE A 201 -2.98 -4.38 14.59
CA ILE A 201 -2.50 -4.40 13.19
C ILE A 201 -3.62 -3.77 12.34
N TYR A 202 -3.57 -2.46 12.18
CA TYR A 202 -4.67 -1.67 11.65
C TYR A 202 -4.63 -1.45 10.12
N ARG A 203 -3.66 -2.07 9.43
CA ARG A 203 -3.53 -2.05 7.97
C ARG A 203 -3.23 -3.43 7.42
N ASP A 204 -3.15 -3.52 6.10
CA ASP A 204 -2.92 -4.78 5.39
C ASP A 204 -1.53 -5.36 5.66
N VAL A 205 -1.44 -6.68 5.53
CA VAL A 205 -0.18 -7.44 5.66
C VAL A 205 0.04 -8.27 4.41
N TYR A 206 1.29 -8.27 3.93
CA TYR A 206 1.69 -9.00 2.73
C TYR A 206 2.94 -9.83 2.98
N LEU A 207 2.99 -11.01 2.37
CA LEU A 207 4.23 -11.76 2.15
C LEU A 207 4.67 -11.50 0.71
N ILE A 208 5.82 -10.85 0.55
CA ILE A 208 6.38 -10.47 -0.74
C ILE A 208 7.62 -11.32 -1.00
N SER A 209 7.67 -11.97 -2.16
CA SER A 209 8.82 -12.77 -2.57
C SER A 209 9.40 -12.28 -3.89
N THR A 210 10.72 -12.04 -3.90
CA THR A 210 11.47 -11.57 -5.07
C THR A 210 12.64 -12.50 -5.39
N GLY A 211 13.27 -12.33 -6.55
CA GLY A 211 14.60 -12.87 -6.79
C GLY A 211 15.66 -12.18 -5.92
N PRO A 212 16.90 -12.66 -5.94
CA PRO A 212 17.99 -12.06 -5.15
C PRO A 212 18.55 -10.77 -5.77
N VAL A 213 18.14 -10.41 -6.98
CA VAL A 213 18.40 -9.11 -7.62
C VAL A 213 17.05 -8.44 -7.83
N TYR A 214 16.79 -7.35 -7.14
CA TYR A 214 15.45 -6.77 -7.06
C TYR A 214 15.48 -5.26 -6.87
N ILE A 215 14.40 -4.60 -7.27
CA ILE A 215 14.15 -3.18 -6.96
C ILE A 215 13.82 -3.08 -5.47
N THR A 216 14.56 -2.24 -4.73
CA THR A 216 14.41 -2.10 -3.28
C THR A 216 13.03 -1.57 -2.88
N ASP A 217 12.67 -1.70 -1.61
CA ASP A 217 11.54 -0.99 -1.03
C ASP A 217 12.01 0.38 -0.49
N PRO A 218 11.33 1.49 -0.79
CA PRO A 218 11.77 2.81 -0.37
C PRO A 218 11.79 2.99 1.16
N ASN A 219 10.92 2.30 1.90
CA ASN A 219 10.90 2.38 3.36
C ASN A 219 12.02 1.55 3.99
N GLU A 220 12.39 0.42 3.38
CA GLU A 220 13.49 -0.43 3.84
C GLU A 220 14.85 0.17 3.49
N ALA A 221 14.97 0.79 2.32
CA ALA A 221 16.22 1.34 1.81
C ALA A 221 16.79 2.49 2.68
N GLY A 222 15.94 3.20 3.43
CA GLY A 222 16.36 4.29 4.30
C GLY A 222 17.01 5.48 3.57
N THR A 223 16.86 5.57 2.25
CA THR A 223 17.49 6.60 1.42
C THR A 223 16.54 7.78 1.23
N VAL A 224 16.97 8.97 1.62
CA VAL A 224 16.18 10.19 1.44
C VAL A 224 16.02 10.51 -0.05
N ALA A 225 14.77 10.72 -0.49
CA ALA A 225 14.42 10.95 -1.90
C ALA A 225 15.02 9.91 -2.86
N GLY A 226 15.01 8.65 -2.43
CA GLY A 226 15.56 7.50 -3.14
C GLY A 226 15.02 6.20 -2.61
N GLY A 227 15.62 5.09 -3.02
CA GLY A 227 15.12 3.75 -2.76
C GLY A 227 13.92 3.38 -3.64
N GLY A 228 13.84 2.11 -4.03
CA GLY A 228 12.77 1.66 -4.92
C GLY A 228 12.76 2.37 -6.27
N VAL A 229 11.60 2.89 -6.64
CA VAL A 229 11.41 3.70 -7.85
C VAL A 229 10.95 5.10 -7.42
N PHE A 230 11.76 6.10 -7.70
CA PHE A 230 11.46 7.50 -7.41
C PHE A 230 11.23 8.26 -8.72
N PHE A 231 9.99 8.72 -8.92
CA PHE A 231 9.56 9.48 -10.11
C PHE A 231 9.50 10.97 -9.79
N ARG A 232 10.03 11.81 -10.71
CA ARG A 232 9.94 13.26 -10.63
C ARG A 232 9.66 13.89 -11.99
N THR A 233 8.88 14.93 -12.02
CA THR A 233 8.77 15.82 -13.19
C THR A 233 9.87 16.88 -13.09
N GLU A 234 10.75 16.94 -14.08
CA GLU A 234 11.86 17.89 -14.14
C GLU A 234 11.44 19.20 -14.82
N SER A 235 10.70 19.06 -15.92
CA SER A 235 10.16 20.21 -16.63
C SER A 235 8.90 19.86 -17.41
N LEU A 236 8.06 20.87 -17.64
CA LEU A 236 6.87 20.78 -18.49
C LEU A 236 6.67 22.14 -19.17
N ASP A 237 6.77 22.17 -20.49
CA ASP A 237 6.37 23.33 -21.27
C ASP A 237 4.88 23.26 -21.60
N PRO A 238 4.05 24.15 -21.03
CA PRO A 238 2.59 24.11 -21.22
C PRO A 238 2.17 24.43 -22.66
N ARG A 239 3.00 25.14 -23.44
CA ARG A 239 2.68 25.52 -24.83
C ARG A 239 2.95 24.38 -25.80
N THR A 240 4.13 23.79 -25.72
CA THR A 240 4.56 22.71 -26.61
C THR A 240 4.11 21.33 -26.10
N ARG A 241 3.67 21.25 -24.86
CA ARG A 241 3.38 19.99 -24.15
C ARG A 241 4.57 19.03 -24.11
N LYS A 242 5.77 19.56 -24.21
CA LYS A 242 6.98 18.76 -24.05
C LYS A 242 7.35 18.69 -22.57
N GLY A 243 7.51 17.49 -22.05
CA GLY A 243 7.89 17.25 -20.66
C GLY A 243 9.15 16.42 -20.54
N ARG A 244 9.89 16.67 -19.48
CA ARG A 244 11.02 15.84 -19.06
C ARG A 244 10.75 15.33 -17.66
N VAL A 245 10.93 14.02 -17.47
CA VAL A 245 10.77 13.35 -16.20
C VAL A 245 12.02 12.53 -15.88
N GLY A 246 12.37 12.41 -14.63
CA GLY A 246 13.44 11.55 -14.14
C GLY A 246 12.85 10.35 -13.38
N VAL A 247 13.40 9.18 -13.64
CA VAL A 247 13.07 7.94 -12.93
C VAL A 247 14.33 7.41 -12.27
N LYS A 248 14.48 7.64 -10.97
CA LYS A 248 15.57 7.08 -10.19
C LYS A 248 15.16 5.70 -9.70
N VAL A 249 16.01 4.70 -9.93
CA VAL A 249 15.76 3.31 -9.55
C VAL A 249 16.92 2.79 -8.72
N GLN A 250 16.62 2.25 -7.55
CA GLN A 250 17.60 1.54 -6.74
C GLN A 250 17.36 0.04 -6.83
N VAL A 251 18.42 -0.70 -7.13
CA VAL A 251 18.42 -2.16 -7.27
C VAL A 251 19.38 -2.76 -6.27
N ALA A 252 18.94 -3.78 -5.54
CA ALA A 252 19.77 -4.58 -4.64
C ALA A 252 20.28 -5.85 -5.32
N ASN A 253 21.45 -6.29 -4.91
CA ASN A 253 22.07 -7.55 -5.26
C ASN A 253 22.44 -8.32 -4.00
N ASP A 254 21.64 -9.31 -3.61
CA ASP A 254 21.86 -10.16 -2.45
C ASP A 254 22.72 -11.42 -2.80
N THR A 255 23.30 -11.48 -4.01
CA THR A 255 24.16 -12.61 -4.42
C THR A 255 25.63 -12.38 -4.08
N ASP A 256 26.41 -13.47 -4.04
CA ASP A 256 27.86 -13.45 -3.81
C ASP A 256 28.68 -12.97 -5.03
N LYS A 257 28.04 -12.57 -6.13
CA LYS A 257 28.69 -12.15 -7.37
C LYS A 257 28.23 -10.77 -7.80
N GLU A 258 29.14 -10.04 -8.45
CA GLU A 258 28.77 -8.81 -9.16
C GLU A 258 27.66 -9.09 -10.18
N GLN A 259 26.65 -8.24 -10.23
CA GLN A 259 25.56 -8.32 -11.19
C GLN A 259 25.64 -7.15 -12.17
N LYS A 260 25.60 -7.47 -13.46
CA LYS A 260 25.47 -6.50 -14.54
C LYS A 260 24.04 -6.53 -15.04
N VAL A 261 23.32 -5.45 -14.83
CA VAL A 261 21.90 -5.36 -15.20
C VAL A 261 21.64 -4.20 -16.14
N ARG A 262 20.52 -4.26 -16.81
CA ARG A 262 19.92 -3.13 -17.52
C ARG A 262 18.62 -2.79 -16.84
N VAL A 263 18.44 -1.54 -16.49
CA VAL A 263 17.22 -1.02 -15.91
C VAL A 263 16.45 -0.26 -16.98
N GLN A 264 15.25 -0.69 -17.29
CA GLN A 264 14.36 -0.05 -18.25
C GLN A 264 13.23 0.67 -17.52
N ALA A 265 13.00 1.92 -17.88
CA ALA A 265 11.80 2.67 -17.49
C ALA A 265 10.93 2.87 -18.73
N LEU A 266 9.67 2.48 -18.65
CA LEU A 266 8.67 2.61 -19.70
C LEU A 266 7.46 3.34 -19.16
N MET A 267 7.13 4.49 -19.75
CA MET A 267 5.92 5.24 -19.46
C MET A 267 4.91 5.09 -20.59
N THR A 268 3.70 4.66 -20.24
CA THR A 268 2.59 4.56 -21.18
C THR A 268 1.55 5.62 -20.84
N ASP A 269 1.04 6.32 -21.85
CA ASP A 269 0.08 7.41 -21.70
C ASP A 269 -1.22 6.95 -21.02
N PRO A 270 -2.09 7.87 -20.54
CA PRO A 270 -3.35 7.51 -19.87
C PRO A 270 -4.32 6.67 -20.71
N LYS A 271 -4.12 6.61 -22.03
CA LYS A 271 -4.91 5.77 -22.95
C LYS A 271 -4.25 4.43 -23.23
N GLY A 272 -2.97 4.25 -22.83
CA GLY A 272 -2.20 3.04 -23.09
C GLY A 272 -1.64 2.94 -24.52
N VAL A 273 -1.50 4.06 -25.24
CA VAL A 273 -1.20 4.05 -26.67
C VAL A 273 0.22 4.49 -26.98
N ASP A 274 0.73 5.53 -26.32
CA ASP A 274 2.02 6.14 -26.65
C ASP A 274 3.09 5.78 -25.60
N PRO A 275 3.85 4.68 -25.77
CA PRO A 275 4.93 4.34 -24.84
C PRO A 275 6.16 5.20 -25.11
N VAL A 276 6.78 5.68 -24.03
CA VAL A 276 8.10 6.32 -24.04
C VAL A 276 8.98 5.54 -23.08
N GLY A 277 10.13 5.08 -23.54
CA GLY A 277 11.02 4.25 -22.73
C GLY A 277 12.49 4.49 -22.99
N GLU A 278 13.27 4.34 -21.92
CA GLU A 278 14.73 4.40 -21.94
C GLU A 278 15.32 3.29 -21.10
N THR A 279 16.56 2.94 -21.38
CA THR A 279 17.29 1.88 -20.69
C THR A 279 18.68 2.36 -20.28
N ALA A 280 19.06 2.08 -19.05
CA ALA A 280 20.40 2.40 -18.54
C ALA A 280 21.09 1.15 -17.96
N PRO A 281 22.41 1.00 -18.15
CA PRO A 281 23.19 -0.05 -17.53
C PRO A 281 23.47 0.25 -16.07
N LEU A 282 23.57 -0.79 -15.25
CA LEU A 282 23.94 -0.69 -13.85
C LEU A 282 24.79 -1.90 -13.45
N VAL A 283 25.89 -1.65 -12.74
CA VAL A 283 26.76 -2.69 -12.18
C VAL A 283 26.61 -2.63 -10.65
N ILE A 284 26.31 -3.78 -10.03
CA ILE A 284 26.01 -3.86 -8.61
C ILE A 284 26.94 -4.91 -7.99
N PRO A 285 27.84 -4.50 -7.09
CA PRO A 285 28.69 -5.43 -6.35
C PRO A 285 27.91 -6.44 -5.52
N PRO A 286 28.53 -7.55 -5.06
CA PRO A 286 27.89 -8.48 -4.15
C PRO A 286 27.36 -7.78 -2.88
N HIS A 287 26.23 -8.23 -2.38
CA HIS A 287 25.60 -7.77 -1.12
C HIS A 287 25.51 -6.24 -1.01
N SER A 288 25.17 -5.58 -2.11
CA SER A 288 25.11 -4.11 -2.17
C SER A 288 23.92 -3.61 -2.98
N THR A 289 23.76 -2.30 -3.00
CA THR A 289 22.76 -1.62 -3.82
C THR A 289 23.44 -0.71 -4.84
N GLY A 290 22.78 -0.53 -5.98
CA GLY A 290 23.17 0.45 -6.99
C GLY A 290 21.99 1.32 -7.37
N GLU A 291 22.23 2.56 -7.77
CA GLU A 291 21.20 3.48 -8.25
C GLU A 291 21.48 3.92 -9.69
N VAL A 292 20.42 4.14 -10.43
CA VAL A 292 20.48 4.73 -11.76
C VAL A 292 19.35 5.73 -11.95
N ASP A 293 19.62 6.83 -12.63
CA ASP A 293 18.64 7.86 -12.99
C ASP A 293 18.37 7.81 -14.49
N ILE A 294 17.12 7.60 -14.87
CA ILE A 294 16.68 7.39 -16.26
C ILE A 294 15.81 8.57 -16.66
N PRO A 295 16.32 9.48 -17.50
CA PRO A 295 15.53 10.58 -18.04
C PRO A 295 14.61 10.10 -19.16
N LEU A 296 13.33 10.53 -19.12
CA LEU A 296 12.38 10.31 -20.21
C LEU A 296 11.90 11.64 -20.76
N VAL A 297 11.77 11.74 -22.08
CA VAL A 297 11.22 12.91 -22.78
C VAL A 297 9.88 12.53 -23.40
N ILE A 298 8.84 13.26 -23.02
CA ILE A 298 7.47 13.04 -23.47
C ILE A 298 7.07 14.20 -24.38
N SER A 299 6.74 13.91 -25.64
CA SER A 299 6.47 14.93 -26.66
C SER A 299 5.03 15.48 -26.62
N ASN A 300 4.09 14.83 -25.99
CA ASN A 300 2.70 15.28 -25.94
C ASN A 300 2.09 14.97 -24.58
N VAL A 301 2.64 15.62 -23.56
CA VAL A 301 2.22 15.41 -22.17
C VAL A 301 0.73 15.74 -22.02
N LYS A 302 0.02 14.84 -21.36
CA LYS A 302 -1.29 15.08 -20.75
C LYS A 302 -1.05 15.37 -19.28
N PRO A 303 -0.94 16.66 -18.87
CA PRO A 303 -0.58 16.99 -17.51
C PRO A 303 -1.69 16.56 -16.54
N TRP A 304 -1.26 16.20 -15.34
CA TRP A 304 -2.19 15.95 -14.24
C TRP A 304 -2.66 17.28 -13.63
N SER A 305 -3.97 17.37 -13.40
CA SER A 305 -4.55 18.42 -12.55
C SER A 305 -5.72 17.84 -11.74
N PRO A 306 -6.22 18.54 -10.72
CA PRO A 306 -7.40 18.10 -9.97
C PRO A 306 -8.65 17.89 -10.84
N ASP A 307 -8.79 18.64 -11.91
CA ASP A 307 -9.94 18.56 -12.82
C ASP A 307 -9.73 17.58 -13.97
N ASP A 308 -8.49 17.38 -14.40
CA ASP A 308 -8.10 16.41 -15.42
C ASP A 308 -6.94 15.53 -14.91
N PRO A 309 -7.25 14.54 -14.07
CA PRO A 309 -6.25 13.73 -13.37
C PRO A 309 -5.64 12.64 -14.28
N ASN A 310 -4.87 13.07 -15.28
CA ASN A 310 -4.18 12.18 -16.19
C ASN A 310 -3.08 11.40 -15.48
N LEU A 311 -3.18 10.07 -15.45
CA LEU A 311 -2.18 9.19 -14.86
C LEU A 311 -1.56 8.29 -15.93
N TYR A 312 -0.25 8.38 -16.05
CA TYR A 312 0.58 7.48 -16.83
C TYR A 312 0.81 6.18 -16.06
N THR A 313 1.03 5.08 -16.77
CA THR A 313 1.55 3.85 -16.19
C THR A 313 3.07 3.86 -16.38
N LEU A 314 3.83 3.94 -15.29
CA LEU A 314 5.26 3.77 -15.28
C LEU A 314 5.57 2.31 -14.93
N SER A 315 6.23 1.60 -15.83
CA SER A 315 6.77 0.25 -15.61
C SER A 315 8.30 0.33 -15.56
N VAL A 316 8.88 -0.25 -14.53
CA VAL A 316 10.33 -0.37 -14.37
C VAL A 316 10.68 -1.84 -14.36
N GLU A 317 11.67 -2.22 -15.17
CA GLU A 317 12.11 -3.59 -15.35
C GLU A 317 13.62 -3.68 -15.17
N VAL A 318 14.07 -4.71 -14.47
CA VAL A 318 15.49 -5.02 -14.25
C VAL A 318 15.82 -6.30 -15.02
N TRP A 319 16.71 -6.20 -15.97
CA TRP A 319 17.11 -7.28 -16.87
C TRP A 319 18.56 -7.68 -16.67
N ASN A 320 18.87 -8.97 -16.72
CA ASN A 320 20.25 -9.44 -16.76
C ASN A 320 20.94 -8.96 -18.04
N ALA A 321 22.06 -8.27 -17.92
CA ALA A 321 22.80 -7.73 -19.06
C ALA A 321 23.49 -8.82 -19.92
N ALA A 322 23.78 -10.01 -19.35
CA ALA A 322 24.40 -11.11 -20.07
C ALA A 322 23.52 -11.69 -21.21
N GLY A 323 22.22 -11.36 -21.22
CA GLY A 323 21.29 -11.80 -22.27
C GLY A 323 21.43 -11.12 -23.64
N GLY A 324 22.43 -10.25 -23.84
CA GLY A 324 22.63 -9.52 -25.10
C GLY A 324 21.43 -8.67 -25.52
N ASN A 325 21.27 -8.45 -26.83
CA ASN A 325 20.12 -7.68 -27.37
C ASN A 325 18.79 -8.47 -27.37
N ASN A 326 18.75 -9.69 -26.86
CA ASN A 326 17.53 -10.49 -26.68
C ASN A 326 16.75 -10.03 -25.40
N ALA A 327 16.59 -8.73 -25.25
CA ALA A 327 15.94 -8.05 -24.13
C ALA A 327 14.45 -8.43 -23.90
N LYS A 328 13.88 -9.27 -24.79
CA LYS A 328 12.47 -9.71 -24.68
C LYS A 328 12.31 -11.15 -24.17
N ASN A 329 13.41 -11.85 -23.85
CA ASN A 329 13.29 -13.17 -23.27
C ASN A 329 12.95 -13.05 -21.76
N PRO A 330 11.73 -13.46 -21.32
CA PRO A 330 11.30 -13.36 -19.93
C PRO A 330 12.24 -14.07 -18.94
N ALA A 331 13.08 -15.00 -19.41
CA ALA A 331 14.07 -15.67 -18.57
C ALA A 331 15.15 -14.71 -18.04
N HIS A 332 15.43 -13.61 -18.74
CA HIS A 332 16.41 -12.61 -18.33
C HIS A 332 15.83 -11.48 -17.49
N LEU A 333 14.50 -11.40 -17.33
CA LEU A 333 13.86 -10.45 -16.43
C LEU A 333 14.11 -10.90 -14.99
N LEU A 334 14.75 -10.06 -14.20
CA LEU A 334 15.09 -10.31 -12.81
C LEU A 334 14.01 -9.80 -11.86
N ASP A 335 13.54 -8.58 -12.11
CA ASP A 335 12.46 -7.96 -11.31
C ASP A 335 11.71 -6.91 -12.13
N ASN A 336 10.49 -6.60 -11.73
CA ASN A 336 9.72 -5.50 -12.33
C ASN A 336 8.71 -4.90 -11.36
N ARG A 337 8.48 -3.60 -11.50
CA ARG A 337 7.42 -2.86 -10.79
C ARG A 337 6.63 -1.97 -11.74
N SER A 338 5.35 -1.78 -11.46
CA SER A 338 4.49 -0.87 -12.21
C SER A 338 3.70 0.02 -11.26
N MET A 339 3.62 1.32 -11.60
CA MET A 339 2.90 2.30 -10.78
C MET A 339 2.21 3.35 -11.65
N ARG A 340 1.23 4.03 -11.08
CA ARG A 340 0.56 5.16 -11.73
C ARG A 340 1.20 6.46 -11.30
N VAL A 341 1.59 7.30 -12.26
CA VAL A 341 2.26 8.59 -12.02
C VAL A 341 1.58 9.73 -12.78
N GLY A 342 1.51 10.90 -12.17
CA GLY A 342 1.00 12.12 -12.80
C GLY A 342 2.14 13.06 -13.16
N VAL A 343 2.23 13.48 -14.42
CA VAL A 343 3.21 14.49 -14.88
C VAL A 343 2.65 15.87 -14.56
N ARG A 344 3.33 16.61 -13.68
CA ARG A 344 2.93 17.96 -13.29
C ARG A 344 4.12 18.74 -12.75
N THR A 345 4.04 20.07 -12.86
CA THR A 345 4.92 21.01 -12.14
C THR A 345 4.10 21.81 -11.13
N VAL A 346 4.66 22.03 -9.96
CA VAL A 346 4.05 22.80 -8.88
C VAL A 346 5.06 23.84 -8.39
N GLU A 347 4.62 25.10 -8.32
CA GLU A 347 5.39 26.21 -7.81
C GLU A 347 4.55 27.00 -6.81
N ILE A 348 5.15 27.48 -5.73
CA ILE A 348 4.52 28.40 -4.80
C ILE A 348 5.17 29.76 -5.04
N THR A 349 4.37 30.74 -5.44
CA THR A 349 4.80 32.10 -5.73
C THR A 349 4.08 33.09 -4.82
N GLU A 350 4.53 34.35 -4.81
CA GLU A 350 3.83 35.44 -4.10
C GLU A 350 2.38 35.63 -4.60
N LYS A 351 2.08 35.25 -5.84
CA LYS A 351 0.75 35.33 -6.44
C LYS A 351 -0.12 34.12 -6.12
N GLY A 352 0.45 33.07 -5.52
CA GLY A 352 -0.23 31.84 -5.15
C GLY A 352 0.38 30.58 -5.79
N LEU A 353 -0.40 29.52 -5.83
CA LEU A 353 0.00 28.23 -6.38
C LEU A 353 0.00 28.29 -7.91
N VAL A 354 1.12 27.91 -8.52
CA VAL A 354 1.23 27.73 -9.97
C VAL A 354 1.27 26.23 -10.26
N LEU A 355 0.32 25.76 -11.05
CA LEU A 355 0.23 24.36 -11.48
C LEU A 355 0.41 24.29 -12.99
N ASN A 356 1.37 23.49 -13.46
CA ASN A 356 1.68 23.32 -14.88
C ASN A 356 1.92 24.64 -15.61
N GLY A 357 2.62 25.59 -14.97
CA GLY A 357 2.96 26.89 -15.50
C GLY A 357 1.82 27.92 -15.51
N SER A 358 0.66 27.60 -14.94
CA SER A 358 -0.48 28.52 -14.84
C SER A 358 -0.86 28.75 -13.38
N LEU A 359 -1.21 30.00 -13.03
CA LEU A 359 -1.73 30.30 -11.70
C LEU A 359 -3.01 29.47 -11.47
N PHE A 360 -3.04 28.75 -10.37
CA PHE A 360 -4.21 27.94 -10.02
C PHE A 360 -5.36 28.89 -9.64
N PRO A 361 -6.47 28.87 -10.42
CA PRO A 361 -7.44 29.96 -10.34
C PRO A 361 -8.35 29.88 -9.12
N GLU A 362 -8.36 28.75 -8.43
CA GLU A 362 -9.32 28.49 -7.36
C GLU A 362 -8.63 28.39 -6.01
N LYS A 363 -9.39 28.68 -4.95
CA LYS A 363 -8.95 28.35 -3.59
C LYS A 363 -8.87 26.84 -3.43
N LEU A 364 -7.81 26.35 -2.78
CA LEU A 364 -7.68 24.96 -2.39
C LEU A 364 -8.63 24.67 -1.22
N ILE A 365 -9.87 24.37 -1.54
CA ILE A 365 -10.89 24.02 -0.55
C ILE A 365 -10.69 22.55 -0.18
N GLY A 366 -10.55 22.29 1.13
CA GLY A 366 -10.37 20.95 1.65
C GLY A 366 -10.42 20.91 3.17
N GLY A 367 -10.01 19.79 3.73
CA GLY A 367 -10.01 19.58 5.19
C GLY A 367 -8.96 18.58 5.63
N ASN A 368 -8.81 18.47 6.93
CA ASN A 368 -8.07 17.40 7.56
C ASN A 368 -8.92 16.12 7.51
N ARG A 369 -8.31 15.01 7.19
CA ARG A 369 -8.95 13.71 7.29
C ARG A 369 -8.18 12.84 8.28
N HIS A 370 -8.82 12.51 9.38
CA HIS A 370 -8.44 11.39 10.21
C HIS A 370 -8.93 10.10 9.54
N GLN A 371 -8.17 9.01 9.66
CA GLN A 371 -8.55 7.76 9.01
C GLN A 371 -9.49 6.90 9.87
N ASP A 372 -10.13 7.52 10.86
CA ASP A 372 -11.04 6.85 11.76
C ASP A 372 -12.40 6.63 11.10
N PHE A 373 -13.01 5.51 11.42
CA PHE A 373 -14.35 5.18 10.97
C PHE A 373 -15.14 4.55 12.11
N ALA A 374 -16.42 4.87 12.18
CA ALA A 374 -17.32 4.32 13.19
C ALA A 374 -17.18 2.80 13.29
N ARG A 375 -17.00 2.30 14.50
CA ARG A 375 -16.85 0.88 14.83
C ARG A 375 -15.62 0.18 14.23
N LEU A 376 -14.77 0.89 13.52
CA LEU A 376 -13.52 0.34 12.94
C LEU A 376 -12.28 1.05 13.47
N GLY A 377 -12.44 2.26 14.08
CA GLY A 377 -11.31 3.08 14.45
C GLY A 377 -10.38 3.27 13.25
N ASN A 378 -9.07 3.13 13.45
CA ASN A 378 -8.06 3.25 12.39
C ASN A 378 -7.99 2.02 11.47
N ALA A 379 -8.64 0.91 11.82
CA ALA A 379 -8.60 -0.33 11.04
C ALA A 379 -9.53 -0.29 9.82
N VAL A 380 -9.43 0.77 9.04
CA VAL A 380 -10.29 1.03 7.88
C VAL A 380 -9.76 0.28 6.64
N PRO A 381 -10.54 -0.66 6.08
CA PRO A 381 -10.14 -1.37 4.87
C PRO A 381 -9.92 -0.42 3.67
N ASN A 382 -9.01 -0.79 2.79
CA ASN A 382 -8.60 0.05 1.66
C ASN A 382 -9.76 0.45 0.72
N ASN A 383 -10.74 -0.42 0.50
CA ASN A 383 -11.94 -0.11 -0.28
C ASN A 383 -12.80 1.00 0.34
N LEU A 384 -12.89 1.03 1.67
CA LEU A 384 -13.64 2.08 2.38
C LEU A 384 -12.88 3.41 2.36
N GLN A 385 -11.55 3.38 2.50
CA GLN A 385 -10.73 4.59 2.32
C GLN A 385 -10.87 5.18 0.92
N TRP A 386 -10.95 4.33 -0.11
CA TRP A 386 -11.26 4.75 -1.47
C TRP A 386 -12.64 5.41 -1.58
N GLN A 387 -13.65 4.81 -0.96
CA GLN A 387 -15.00 5.40 -0.95
C GLN A 387 -15.03 6.78 -0.29
N ASP A 388 -14.25 7.00 0.76
CA ASP A 388 -14.10 8.31 1.38
C ASP A 388 -13.52 9.33 0.40
N ALA A 389 -12.45 9.00 -0.30
CA ALA A 389 -11.87 9.87 -1.32
C ALA A 389 -12.91 10.26 -2.39
N VAL A 390 -13.74 9.30 -2.82
CA VAL A 390 -14.85 9.54 -3.76
C VAL A 390 -15.89 10.51 -3.18
N LYS A 391 -16.30 10.32 -1.93
CA LYS A 391 -17.26 11.19 -1.24
C LYS A 391 -16.74 12.62 -1.09
N LEU A 392 -15.49 12.75 -0.65
CA LEU A 392 -14.82 14.05 -0.47
C LEU A 392 -14.72 14.81 -1.80
N ARG A 393 -14.33 14.12 -2.86
CA ARG A 393 -14.30 14.72 -4.20
C ARG A 393 -15.69 15.14 -4.69
N LYS A 394 -16.73 14.33 -4.47
CA LYS A 394 -18.13 14.66 -4.79
C LYS A 394 -18.63 15.85 -3.98
N ALA A 395 -18.18 16.03 -2.74
CA ALA A 395 -18.47 17.19 -1.91
C ALA A 395 -17.72 18.48 -2.34
N GLY A 396 -16.94 18.43 -3.43
CA GLY A 396 -16.23 19.59 -3.97
C GLY A 396 -14.85 19.82 -3.37
N MET A 397 -14.36 18.95 -2.49
CA MET A 397 -13.00 19.08 -1.96
C MET A 397 -11.95 18.87 -3.03
N ARG A 398 -10.95 19.73 -3.05
CA ARG A 398 -9.82 19.70 -3.98
C ARG A 398 -8.54 19.22 -3.32
N VAL A 399 -8.44 19.38 -2.01
CA VAL A 399 -7.27 19.02 -1.22
C VAL A 399 -7.69 18.33 0.07
N ILE A 400 -6.93 17.33 0.47
CA ILE A 400 -7.05 16.72 1.78
C ILE A 400 -5.67 16.74 2.44
N ARG A 401 -5.65 17.15 3.70
CA ARG A 401 -4.53 16.93 4.57
C ARG A 401 -4.77 15.63 5.35
N SER A 402 -3.94 14.63 5.12
CA SER A 402 -3.92 13.44 5.97
C SER A 402 -3.24 13.82 7.29
N ALA A 403 -4.02 14.23 8.28
CA ALA A 403 -3.50 14.79 9.51
C ALA A 403 -3.75 13.84 10.69
N PRO A 404 -2.80 13.80 11.60
CA PRO A 404 -1.38 14.15 11.46
C PRO A 404 -0.57 13.01 10.81
N LEU A 405 -1.22 12.01 10.25
CA LEU A 405 -0.71 10.67 9.96
C LEU A 405 -0.82 10.33 8.48
N SER A 406 0.11 9.53 7.97
CA SER A 406 0.02 9.03 6.60
C SER A 406 -1.27 8.22 6.41
N ALA A 407 -2.01 8.50 5.34
CA ALA A 407 -3.19 7.73 4.99
C ALA A 407 -2.81 6.32 4.48
N GLY A 408 -3.72 5.36 4.62
CA GLY A 408 -3.54 4.02 4.06
C GLY A 408 -3.44 4.02 2.54
N SER A 409 -2.87 2.96 1.99
CA SER A 409 -2.62 2.79 0.55
C SER A 409 -3.87 2.95 -0.32
N GLY A 410 -5.04 2.58 0.18
CA GLY A 410 -6.32 2.75 -0.51
C GLY A 410 -6.69 4.20 -0.81
N LEU A 411 -6.39 5.15 0.09
CA LEU A 411 -6.64 6.58 -0.15
C LEU A 411 -5.74 7.11 -1.26
N HIS A 412 -4.51 6.61 -1.37
CA HIS A 412 -3.54 6.99 -2.40
C HIS A 412 -3.77 6.29 -3.76
N GLY A 413 -4.77 5.42 -3.88
CA GLY A 413 -5.11 4.77 -5.14
C GLY A 413 -4.17 3.63 -5.56
N ARG A 414 -3.46 3.01 -4.63
CA ARG A 414 -2.58 1.87 -4.89
C ARG A 414 -3.32 0.57 -5.21
N LEU A 415 -4.61 0.49 -4.88
CA LEU A 415 -5.41 -0.68 -5.22
C LEU A 415 -6.12 -0.46 -6.55
N ARG A 416 -5.87 -1.34 -7.51
CA ARG A 416 -6.78 -1.55 -8.62
C ARG A 416 -8.04 -2.19 -8.05
N PRO A 417 -9.25 -1.63 -8.25
CA PRO A 417 -10.44 -2.45 -8.13
C PRO A 417 -10.40 -3.49 -9.27
N PRO A 418 -10.79 -4.73 -9.01
CA PRO A 418 -11.08 -5.67 -10.07
C PRO A 418 -12.31 -5.15 -10.84
N GLY A 419 -12.18 -4.91 -12.15
CA GLY A 419 -13.31 -4.59 -13.00
C GLY A 419 -13.18 -3.30 -13.85
N PRO A 420 -14.06 -3.13 -14.87
CA PRO A 420 -13.92 -2.10 -15.89
C PRO A 420 -14.36 -0.69 -15.48
N PHE A 421 -14.37 -0.36 -14.20
CA PHE A 421 -14.76 0.97 -13.73
C PHE A 421 -13.77 2.04 -14.20
N ARG A 422 -14.26 3.00 -14.97
CA ARG A 422 -13.51 4.15 -15.51
C ARG A 422 -13.11 5.10 -14.37
N HIS A 423 -11.93 4.89 -13.77
CA HIS A 423 -11.42 5.61 -12.59
C HIS A 423 -10.94 7.04 -12.82
N ARG A 424 -11.15 7.62 -13.99
CA ARG A 424 -10.63 8.95 -14.35
C ARG A 424 -11.12 10.09 -13.47
N ARG A 425 -12.29 9.97 -12.83
CA ARG A 425 -12.94 11.10 -12.15
C ARG A 425 -12.52 11.31 -10.69
N TYR A 426 -11.82 10.37 -10.07
CA TYR A 426 -11.54 10.41 -8.63
C TYR A 426 -10.07 10.60 -8.24
N ALA A 427 -9.16 10.52 -9.20
CA ALA A 427 -7.72 10.75 -8.97
C ALA A 427 -7.34 12.24 -8.81
N GLY A 428 -8.30 13.14 -8.83
CA GLY A 428 -8.09 14.59 -8.77
C GLY A 428 -8.03 15.18 -7.36
N LEU A 429 -7.94 14.35 -6.32
CA LEU A 429 -7.79 14.81 -4.95
C LEU A 429 -6.30 14.93 -4.62
N ALA A 430 -5.83 16.12 -4.27
CA ALA A 430 -4.48 16.31 -3.78
C ALA A 430 -4.42 15.93 -2.29
N VAL A 431 -3.53 15.03 -1.93
CA VAL A 431 -3.29 14.67 -0.52
C VAL A 431 -2.05 15.42 -0.04
N LEU A 432 -2.22 16.26 0.98
CA LEU A 432 -1.13 16.95 1.64
C LEU A 432 -0.71 16.14 2.88
N GLY A 433 0.48 15.57 2.85
CA GLY A 433 1.14 15.01 4.02
C GLY A 433 2.11 15.99 4.66
N GLN A 434 2.61 15.71 5.86
CA GLN A 434 3.72 16.49 6.43
C GLN A 434 4.93 16.38 5.50
N GLY A 435 5.21 17.45 4.75
CA GLY A 435 6.45 17.63 3.98
C GLY A 435 6.39 17.38 2.48
N ALA A 436 5.27 16.98 1.88
CA ALA A 436 5.22 16.83 0.43
C ALA A 436 3.81 16.97 -0.14
N PHE A 437 3.70 17.59 -1.30
CA PHE A 437 2.58 17.43 -2.21
C PHE A 437 2.64 15.98 -2.75
N CYS A 438 2.08 15.05 -2.02
CA CYS A 438 1.96 13.67 -2.49
C CYS A 438 0.76 13.57 -3.42
N GLY A 439 1.02 13.64 -4.72
CA GLY A 439 0.08 13.12 -5.70
C GLY A 439 0.04 11.58 -5.63
N PRO A 440 -0.93 10.93 -6.30
CA PRO A 440 -0.99 9.48 -6.38
C PRO A 440 0.28 8.96 -7.06
N GLY A 441 1.23 8.47 -6.28
CA GLY A 441 2.52 8.03 -6.82
C GLY A 441 3.65 7.92 -5.80
N LEU A 442 3.38 7.78 -4.49
CA LEU A 442 4.34 7.26 -3.50
C LEU A 442 3.82 5.96 -2.94
#